data_08362afe64ec5d0f514d1d09036a39b8
#
_entry.id   08362afe64ec5d0f514d1d09036a39b8
#
_cell.length_a   1.000
_cell.length_b   1.000
_cell.length_c   1.000
_cell.angle_alpha   90.00
_cell.angle_beta   90.00
_cell.angle_gamma   90.00
#
_symmetry.space_group_name_H-M   'P 1'
#
loop_
_entity.id
_entity.type
_entity.pdbx_description
1 polymer ?
#
loop_
_entity_poly.entity_id
_entity_poly.type
_entity_poly.pdbx_seq_one_letter_code
_entity_poly.pdbx_strand_id
1 'polypeptide(L)'
;MLGFFLLTVARASTAKDARIEDYEGRQITAVELVFEGSTSTPAAQAEFIALLKVAPNTPYSAVHVRESLQALFDSGRVANARVEIIEEGTTRTGPIRLHFVVQRQIQVGDVRIELGTVTGSPISTDELRGRINFAQSGNRLTKQLILHNADEMQTYLRDRGYYNATVEPVEQVGPRGLRATVTYKVTPGEQAKVEAFNIQIAGFDAAPVHNSLALQAGVPFTRDALGEDVKRVRDALINLGFLSPVLDDPRVERDAEKNTVRIALKGAVGPKVTVTVKNYDMSDKSQRDLLPVKREGNVDFSAIVEGAQE
;
A
#
# COMPACT_ATOMS: atom_id res chain seq x y z
N MET A 1 15.38 42.74 49.20
CA MET A 1 16.21 41.54 48.99
C MET A 1 16.17 41.26 47.48
N LEU A 2 17.21 41.76 46.76
CA LEU A 2 17.31 41.70 45.30
C LEU A 2 17.87 40.32 44.90
N GLY A 3 17.10 39.54 44.17
CA GLY A 3 17.58 38.29 43.56
C GLY A 3 18.26 38.57 42.23
N PHE A 4 19.54 38.27 42.15
CA PHE A 4 20.33 38.32 40.93
C PHE A 4 19.97 37.13 40.04
N PHE A 5 19.35 37.37 38.88
CA PHE A 5 19.21 36.39 37.81
C PHE A 5 20.51 36.38 36.98
N LEU A 6 21.32 35.34 37.11
CA LEU A 6 22.47 35.12 36.24
C LEU A 6 21.95 34.60 34.89
N LEU A 7 21.91 35.45 33.88
CA LEU A 7 21.67 35.07 32.49
C LEU A 7 22.95 34.47 31.91
N THR A 8 23.08 33.17 31.88
CA THR A 8 24.15 32.50 31.13
C THR A 8 23.85 32.60 29.63
N VAL A 9 24.50 33.59 29.00
CA VAL A 9 24.51 33.68 27.52
C VAL A 9 25.42 32.57 27.02
N ALA A 10 24.83 31.51 26.49
CA ALA A 10 25.54 30.55 25.63
C ALA A 10 26.01 31.32 24.39
N ARG A 11 27.31 31.53 24.27
CA ARG A 11 27.93 32.03 23.04
C ARG A 11 27.68 31.01 21.94
N ALA A 12 26.77 31.31 21.06
CA ALA A 12 26.71 30.67 19.74
C ALA A 12 27.99 31.06 18.99
N SER A 13 28.97 30.15 18.96
CA SER A 13 30.06 30.22 18.02
C SER A 13 29.49 30.18 16.64
N THR A 14 29.73 31.18 15.82
CA THR A 14 29.48 31.17 14.38
C THR A 14 30.33 30.04 13.79
N ALA A 15 29.71 28.87 13.63
CA ALA A 15 30.31 27.76 12.93
C ALA A 15 30.45 28.17 11.46
N LYS A 16 31.65 28.57 11.07
CA LYS A 16 32.11 28.57 9.68
C LYS A 16 32.01 27.10 9.26
N ASP A 17 31.48 26.82 8.08
CA ASP A 17 31.34 25.48 7.50
C ASP A 17 32.68 24.73 7.52
N ALA A 18 33.03 24.09 8.66
CA ALA A 18 34.21 23.24 8.78
C ALA A 18 33.88 21.93 8.03
N ARG A 19 34.68 21.59 7.04
CA ARG A 19 34.56 20.34 6.31
C ARG A 19 35.04 19.19 7.20
N ILE A 20 34.46 18.04 7.05
CA ILE A 20 34.79 16.81 7.81
C ILE A 20 36.31 16.49 7.67
N GLU A 21 36.88 16.79 6.51
CA GLU A 21 38.30 16.59 6.19
C GLU A 21 39.24 17.50 7.00
N ASP A 22 38.77 18.63 7.55
CA ASP A 22 39.57 19.56 8.32
C ASP A 22 40.01 18.98 9.69
N TYR A 23 39.44 17.85 10.09
CA TYR A 23 39.72 17.16 11.36
C TYR A 23 40.65 15.95 11.20
N GLU A 24 41.06 15.58 9.97
CA GLU A 24 41.85 14.38 9.69
C GLU A 24 43.13 14.32 10.53
N GLY A 25 43.38 13.18 11.16
CA GLY A 25 44.55 12.94 12.01
C GLY A 25 44.48 13.52 13.45
N ARG A 26 43.43 14.28 13.79
CA ARG A 26 43.28 14.83 15.17
C ARG A 26 42.95 13.70 16.15
N GLN A 27 43.45 13.80 17.38
CA GLN A 27 43.23 12.78 18.41
C GLN A 27 41.76 12.77 18.88
N ILE A 28 41.13 11.61 18.84
CA ILE A 28 39.81 11.40 19.42
C ILE A 28 39.98 11.13 20.91
N THR A 29 39.40 11.97 21.77
CA THR A 29 39.41 11.80 23.23
C THR A 29 38.28 10.90 23.72
N ALA A 30 37.09 11.04 23.13
CA ALA A 30 35.93 10.25 23.49
C ALA A 30 35.01 10.00 22.26
N VAL A 31 34.34 8.88 22.30
CA VAL A 31 33.27 8.53 21.37
C VAL A 31 32.00 8.31 22.18
N GLU A 32 31.02 9.17 21.99
CA GLU A 32 29.75 9.14 22.69
C GLU A 32 28.64 8.80 21.69
N LEU A 33 27.62 8.08 22.15
CA LEU A 33 26.42 7.75 21.34
C LEU A 33 25.16 8.03 22.14
N VAL A 34 24.28 8.83 21.58
CA VAL A 34 22.98 9.14 22.17
C VAL A 34 21.86 8.73 21.24
N PHE A 35 20.75 8.30 21.83
CA PHE A 35 19.55 8.00 21.08
C PHE A 35 18.61 9.20 21.08
N GLU A 36 18.28 9.68 19.89
CA GLU A 36 17.27 10.72 19.69
C GLU A 36 15.88 10.08 19.60
N GLY A 37 14.90 10.63 20.35
CA GLY A 37 13.50 10.19 20.28
C GLY A 37 13.21 8.82 20.90
N SER A 38 14.18 8.18 21.58
CA SER A 38 13.95 6.89 22.25
C SER A 38 14.74 6.77 23.54
N THR A 39 14.26 5.91 24.46
CA THR A 39 14.93 5.69 25.74
C THR A 39 16.30 5.08 25.55
N SER A 40 17.29 5.60 26.29
CA SER A 40 18.65 5.09 26.31
C SER A 40 18.85 4.13 27.48
N THR A 41 19.58 3.03 27.24
CA THR A 41 20.10 2.16 28.28
C THR A 41 21.59 1.90 28.01
N PRO A 42 22.45 1.75 29.05
CA PRO A 42 23.86 1.49 28.84
C PRO A 42 24.14 0.27 27.95
N ALA A 43 23.37 -0.80 28.11
CA ALA A 43 23.49 -2.00 27.28
C ALA A 43 23.20 -1.70 25.80
N ALA A 44 22.12 -0.97 25.50
CA ALA A 44 21.79 -0.61 24.13
C ALA A 44 22.86 0.32 23.52
N GLN A 45 23.38 1.29 24.29
CA GLN A 45 24.48 2.15 23.82
C GLN A 45 25.72 1.34 23.49
N ALA A 46 26.13 0.41 24.37
CA ALA A 46 27.27 -0.46 24.15
C ALA A 46 27.16 -1.31 22.87
N GLU A 47 25.97 -1.86 22.59
CA GLU A 47 25.70 -2.61 21.35
C GLU A 47 25.91 -1.77 20.09
N PHE A 48 25.47 -0.51 20.10
CA PHE A 48 25.61 0.38 18.94
C PHE A 48 27.04 0.93 18.83
N ILE A 49 27.70 1.21 19.96
CA ILE A 49 29.12 1.63 19.98
C ILE A 49 30.00 0.51 19.40
N ALA A 50 29.70 -0.76 19.67
CA ALA A 50 30.46 -1.89 19.14
C ALA A 50 30.40 -2.01 17.60
N LEU A 51 29.46 -1.34 16.94
CA LEU A 51 29.38 -1.28 15.46
C LEU A 51 30.32 -0.23 14.87
N LEU A 52 30.78 0.74 15.68
CA LEU A 52 31.57 1.85 15.19
C LEU A 52 33.00 1.38 14.83
N LYS A 53 33.56 2.02 13.83
CA LYS A 53 34.95 1.81 13.36
C LYS A 53 35.95 2.87 13.92
N VAL A 54 35.44 3.71 14.81
CA VAL A 54 36.23 4.73 15.53
C VAL A 54 36.28 4.39 17.02
N ALA A 55 37.37 4.73 17.67
CA ALA A 55 37.59 4.47 19.10
C ALA A 55 38.26 5.65 19.77
N PRO A 56 38.12 5.82 21.10
CA PRO A 56 38.91 6.77 21.85
C PRO A 56 40.43 6.48 21.74
N ASN A 57 41.26 7.52 21.85
CA ASN A 57 42.71 7.46 21.74
C ASN A 57 43.25 7.00 20.36
N THR A 58 42.42 7.12 19.30
CA THR A 58 42.87 6.90 17.92
C THR A 58 42.83 8.22 17.14
N PRO A 59 43.61 8.35 16.04
CA PRO A 59 43.51 9.51 15.17
C PRO A 59 42.14 9.47 14.42
N TYR A 60 41.55 10.64 14.27
CA TYR A 60 40.32 10.80 13.49
C TYR A 60 40.59 10.48 12.03
N SER A 61 39.66 9.73 11.45
CA SER A 61 39.59 9.50 10.01
C SER A 61 38.15 9.65 9.50
N ALA A 62 37.96 10.51 8.52
CA ALA A 62 36.66 10.71 7.87
C ALA A 62 36.13 9.41 7.20
N VAL A 63 37.07 8.56 6.77
CA VAL A 63 36.71 7.22 6.21
C VAL A 63 36.08 6.34 7.29
N HIS A 64 36.73 6.21 8.45
CA HIS A 64 36.26 5.39 9.56
C HIS A 64 34.94 5.90 10.14
N VAL A 65 34.72 7.24 10.16
CA VAL A 65 33.42 7.81 10.54
C VAL A 65 32.33 7.42 9.55
N ARG A 66 32.59 7.48 8.24
CA ARG A 66 31.64 7.08 7.20
C ARG A 66 31.32 5.59 7.29
N GLU A 67 32.34 4.75 7.48
CA GLU A 67 32.18 3.31 7.69
C GLU A 67 31.37 3.01 8.96
N SER A 68 31.55 3.80 10.03
CA SER A 68 30.76 3.69 11.26
C SER A 68 29.28 4.00 11.01
N LEU A 69 29.00 5.09 10.29
CA LEU A 69 27.62 5.42 9.91
C LEU A 69 27.01 4.33 9.03
N GLN A 70 27.76 3.81 8.04
CA GLN A 70 27.31 2.72 7.19
C GLN A 70 26.98 1.47 8.01
N ALA A 71 27.85 1.07 8.94
CA ALA A 71 27.61 -0.09 9.81
C ALA A 71 26.37 0.08 10.70
N LEU A 72 26.11 1.29 11.18
CA LEU A 72 24.88 1.62 11.91
C LEU A 72 23.64 1.41 11.03
N PHE A 73 23.63 1.90 9.79
CA PHE A 73 22.51 1.72 8.86
C PHE A 73 22.34 0.26 8.43
N ASP A 74 23.44 -0.44 8.13
CA ASP A 74 23.44 -1.85 7.72
C ASP A 74 22.89 -2.78 8.82
N SER A 75 22.99 -2.34 10.10
CA SER A 75 22.36 -3.08 11.21
C SER A 75 20.84 -3.20 11.10
N GLY A 76 20.19 -2.40 10.24
CA GLY A 76 18.73 -2.34 10.09
C GLY A 76 17.98 -1.75 11.28
N ARG A 77 18.69 -1.34 12.35
CA ARG A 77 18.12 -0.83 13.60
C ARG A 77 18.10 0.69 13.71
N VAL A 78 18.61 1.38 12.69
CA VAL A 78 18.79 2.84 12.65
C VAL A 78 17.92 3.43 11.53
N ALA A 79 17.12 4.42 11.87
CA ALA A 79 16.33 5.21 10.93
C ALA A 79 17.13 6.41 10.40
N ASN A 80 17.91 7.05 11.31
CA ASN A 80 18.79 8.15 10.98
C ASN A 80 20.00 8.17 11.93
N ALA A 81 21.16 8.63 11.43
CA ALA A 81 22.35 8.83 12.24
C ALA A 81 23.15 10.02 11.71
N ARG A 82 23.68 10.79 12.62
CA ARG A 82 24.60 11.88 12.32
C ARG A 82 25.76 11.89 13.33
N VAL A 83 26.86 12.48 12.94
CA VAL A 83 28.03 12.70 13.81
C VAL A 83 28.24 14.18 14.01
N GLU A 84 28.38 14.57 15.24
CA GLU A 84 28.78 15.91 15.67
C GLU A 84 30.21 15.86 16.19
N ILE A 85 31.07 16.73 15.68
CA ILE A 85 32.45 16.83 16.11
C ILE A 85 32.53 17.98 17.10
N ILE A 86 32.98 17.70 18.32
CA ILE A 86 33.13 18.67 19.38
C ILE A 86 34.64 18.92 19.57
N GLU A 87 35.11 20.15 19.31
CA GLU A 87 36.48 20.53 19.51
C GLU A 87 36.76 20.73 21.00
N GLU A 88 37.84 20.11 21.49
CA GLU A 88 38.29 20.28 22.87
C GLU A 88 39.52 21.17 22.89
N GLY A 89 39.41 22.31 23.61
CA GLY A 89 40.48 23.31 23.74
C GLY A 89 40.33 24.53 22.83
N THR A 90 41.33 25.40 22.86
CA THR A 90 41.30 26.69 22.14
C THR A 90 42.09 26.67 20.83
N THR A 91 42.77 25.58 20.52
CA THR A 91 43.61 25.46 19.32
C THR A 91 42.88 24.71 18.21
N ARG A 92 43.05 25.18 16.97
CA ARG A 92 42.46 24.61 15.77
C ARG A 92 42.90 23.17 15.46
N THR A 93 43.98 22.70 16.08
CA THR A 93 44.57 21.37 15.95
C THR A 93 44.40 20.52 17.21
N GLY A 94 43.60 21.00 18.17
CA GLY A 94 43.35 20.32 19.44
C GLY A 94 42.62 19.00 19.27
N PRO A 95 42.51 18.20 20.34
CA PRO A 95 41.76 16.96 20.32
C PRO A 95 40.28 17.19 20.10
N ILE A 96 39.58 16.13 19.70
CA ILE A 96 38.16 16.18 19.40
C ILE A 96 37.40 15.06 20.10
N ARG A 97 36.11 15.30 20.33
CA ARG A 97 35.16 14.29 20.78
C ARG A 97 34.17 14.03 19.66
N LEU A 98 33.85 12.78 19.42
CA LEU A 98 32.83 12.37 18.46
C LEU A 98 31.54 12.05 19.18
N HIS A 99 30.48 12.72 18.77
CA HIS A 99 29.13 12.52 19.30
C HIS A 99 28.19 11.96 18.19
N PHE A 100 27.92 10.68 18.28
CA PHE A 100 26.97 10.01 17.37
C PHE A 100 25.55 10.20 17.89
N VAL A 101 24.72 10.90 17.14
CA VAL A 101 23.29 11.05 17.41
C VAL A 101 22.54 10.08 16.52
N VAL A 102 21.89 9.11 17.14
CA VAL A 102 21.25 7.98 16.45
C VAL A 102 19.76 7.98 16.74
N GLN A 103 18.97 8.04 15.69
CA GLN A 103 17.54 7.78 15.74
C GLN A 103 17.30 6.31 15.43
N ARG A 104 16.79 5.56 16.41
CA ARG A 104 16.52 4.14 16.24
C ARG A 104 15.29 3.90 15.35
N GLN A 105 15.32 2.79 14.60
CA GLN A 105 14.21 2.38 13.78
C GLN A 105 12.99 1.98 14.65
N ILE A 106 11.86 2.63 14.41
CA ILE A 106 10.60 2.26 15.04
C ILE A 106 10.07 0.99 14.37
N GLN A 107 9.62 0.05 15.18
CA GLN A 107 8.99 -1.19 14.75
C GLN A 107 7.47 -1.11 14.92
N VAL A 108 6.75 -1.87 14.11
CA VAL A 108 5.31 -2.08 14.28
C VAL A 108 5.08 -2.82 15.61
N GLY A 109 4.33 -2.20 16.53
CA GLY A 109 3.89 -2.81 17.77
C GLY A 109 2.52 -3.48 17.61
N ASP A 110 1.52 -2.69 17.28
CA ASP A 110 0.13 -3.13 17.09
C ASP A 110 -0.51 -2.37 15.93
N VAL A 111 -1.50 -2.99 15.27
CA VAL A 111 -2.27 -2.38 14.19
C VAL A 111 -3.75 -2.52 14.49
N ARG A 112 -4.44 -1.40 14.57
CA ARG A 112 -5.86 -1.31 14.87
C ARG A 112 -6.61 -0.70 13.69
N ILE A 113 -7.84 -1.18 13.49
CA ILE A 113 -8.77 -0.61 12.52
C ILE A 113 -10.01 -0.21 13.28
N GLU A 114 -10.30 1.08 13.27
CA GLU A 114 -11.52 1.67 13.81
C GLU A 114 -12.46 1.92 12.63
N LEU A 115 -13.41 1.01 12.41
CA LEU A 115 -14.40 1.12 11.34
C LEU A 115 -15.62 1.89 11.85
N GLY A 116 -15.92 3.01 11.21
CA GLY A 116 -17.12 3.80 11.42
C GLY A 116 -18.40 3.09 10.96
N THR A 117 -19.52 3.77 11.08
CA THR A 117 -20.82 3.23 10.63
C THR A 117 -20.82 2.93 9.14
N VAL A 118 -21.20 1.72 8.78
CA VAL A 118 -21.33 1.26 7.40
C VAL A 118 -22.79 1.34 6.97
N THR A 119 -23.07 2.09 5.91
CA THR A 119 -24.41 2.21 5.31
C THR A 119 -24.36 1.64 3.90
N GLY A 120 -25.01 0.50 3.68
CA GLY A 120 -24.99 -0.22 2.40
C GLY A 120 -24.49 -1.66 2.56
N SER A 121 -23.69 -2.14 1.61
CA SER A 121 -23.14 -3.49 1.64
C SER A 121 -22.16 -3.65 2.82
N PRO A 122 -22.21 -4.75 3.58
CA PRO A 122 -21.38 -4.93 4.75
C PRO A 122 -19.89 -4.91 4.40
N ILE A 123 -19.11 -4.29 5.28
CA ILE A 123 -17.65 -4.29 5.27
C ILE A 123 -17.21 -4.77 6.64
N SER A 124 -16.26 -5.70 6.68
CA SER A 124 -15.66 -6.18 7.93
C SER A 124 -14.27 -5.59 8.16
N THR A 125 -13.87 -5.50 9.43
CA THR A 125 -12.50 -5.14 9.79
C THR A 125 -11.48 -6.17 9.31
N ASP A 126 -11.87 -7.44 9.18
CA ASP A 126 -10.99 -8.52 8.69
C ASP A 126 -10.71 -8.37 7.19
N GLU A 127 -11.69 -7.97 6.38
CA GLU A 127 -11.49 -7.65 4.97
C GLU A 127 -10.50 -6.49 4.81
N LEU A 128 -10.63 -5.44 5.61
CA LEU A 128 -9.71 -4.31 5.63
C LEU A 128 -8.32 -4.73 6.12
N ARG A 129 -8.24 -5.60 7.13
CA ARG A 129 -6.98 -6.14 7.63
C ARG A 129 -6.24 -6.94 6.57
N GLY A 130 -6.95 -7.66 5.72
CA GLY A 130 -6.38 -8.39 4.58
C GLY A 130 -5.71 -7.48 3.53
N ARG A 131 -5.95 -6.18 3.57
CA ARG A 131 -5.33 -5.17 2.67
C ARG A 131 -4.09 -4.51 3.26
N ILE A 132 -3.76 -4.82 4.50
CA ILE A 132 -2.61 -4.24 5.18
C ILE A 132 -1.37 -5.09 4.93
N ASN A 133 -0.34 -4.48 4.40
CA ASN A 133 0.97 -5.10 4.16
C ASN A 133 1.89 -4.97 5.38
N PHE A 134 1.35 -5.17 6.59
CA PHE A 134 2.17 -5.36 7.76
C PHE A 134 2.46 -6.85 7.93
N ALA A 135 3.51 -7.31 7.33
CA ALA A 135 4.05 -8.58 7.70
C ALA A 135 4.53 -8.49 9.16
N GLN A 136 3.85 -9.09 10.08
CA GLN A 136 4.23 -9.39 11.45
C GLN A 136 4.66 -8.21 12.37
N SER A 137 4.26 -8.26 13.63
CA SER A 137 4.79 -7.43 14.72
C SER A 137 6.32 -7.51 14.75
N GLY A 138 6.99 -6.36 14.80
CA GLY A 138 8.45 -6.27 14.79
C GLY A 138 9.05 -5.76 13.49
N ASN A 139 8.29 -5.64 12.40
CA ASN A 139 8.78 -5.06 11.17
C ASN A 139 9.02 -3.54 11.29
N ARG A 140 9.91 -3.07 10.40
CA ARG A 140 10.22 -1.65 10.29
C ARG A 140 8.96 -0.85 9.94
N LEU A 141 8.61 0.12 10.79
CA LEU A 141 7.55 1.07 10.52
C LEU A 141 8.12 2.28 9.76
N THR A 142 7.53 2.58 8.62
CA THR A 142 7.85 3.79 7.86
C THR A 142 6.57 4.57 7.55
N LYS A 143 6.67 5.90 7.46
CA LYS A 143 5.53 6.73 7.08
C LYS A 143 4.95 6.34 5.72
N GLN A 144 5.82 5.94 4.78
CA GLN A 144 5.40 5.49 3.46
C GLN A 144 4.53 4.22 3.53
N LEU A 145 4.92 3.24 4.36
CA LEU A 145 4.15 2.02 4.56
C LEU A 145 2.78 2.29 5.19
N ILE A 146 2.73 3.20 6.19
CA ILE A 146 1.47 3.61 6.83
C ILE A 146 0.51 4.22 5.81
N LEU A 147 1.01 5.14 4.98
CA LEU A 147 0.20 5.83 3.96
C LEU A 147 -0.22 4.88 2.83
N HIS A 148 0.67 4.00 2.39
CA HIS A 148 0.36 2.99 1.38
C HIS A 148 -0.78 2.07 1.83
N ASN A 149 -0.73 1.58 3.07
CA ASN A 149 -1.80 0.75 3.61
C ASN A 149 -3.14 1.50 3.72
N ALA A 150 -3.11 2.80 4.07
CA ALA A 150 -4.32 3.63 4.09
C ALA A 150 -4.92 3.76 2.68
N ASP A 151 -4.08 3.95 1.66
CA ASP A 151 -4.49 4.07 0.25
C ASP A 151 -5.07 2.75 -0.28
N GLU A 152 -4.46 1.62 0.04
CA GLU A 152 -4.97 0.28 -0.29
C GLU A 152 -6.37 0.03 0.30
N MET A 153 -6.57 0.37 1.58
CA MET A 153 -7.90 0.27 2.20
C MET A 153 -8.90 1.20 1.50
N GLN A 154 -8.50 2.43 1.18
CA GLN A 154 -9.37 3.39 0.51
C GLN A 154 -9.73 2.93 -0.90
N THR A 155 -8.78 2.35 -1.64
CA THR A 155 -9.01 1.76 -2.96
C THR A 155 -10.01 0.61 -2.88
N TYR A 156 -9.82 -0.30 -1.92
CA TYR A 156 -10.76 -1.38 -1.66
C TYR A 156 -12.19 -0.86 -1.39
N LEU A 157 -12.31 0.18 -0.56
CA LEU A 157 -13.62 0.79 -0.26
C LEU A 157 -14.26 1.42 -1.51
N ARG A 158 -13.47 2.08 -2.36
CA ARG A 158 -13.94 2.63 -3.64
C ARG A 158 -14.42 1.55 -4.60
N ASP A 159 -13.74 0.41 -4.66
CA ASP A 159 -14.15 -0.73 -5.49
C ASP A 159 -15.49 -1.33 -5.02
N ARG A 160 -15.80 -1.16 -3.73
CA ARG A 160 -17.10 -1.51 -3.16
C ARG A 160 -18.13 -0.37 -3.22
N GLY A 161 -17.85 0.71 -3.99
CA GLY A 161 -18.77 1.82 -4.20
C GLY A 161 -18.74 2.91 -3.12
N TYR A 162 -17.86 2.81 -2.11
CA TYR A 162 -17.71 3.84 -1.08
C TYR A 162 -16.73 4.92 -1.53
N TYR A 163 -17.13 5.71 -2.50
CA TYR A 163 -16.24 6.69 -3.14
C TYR A 163 -15.81 7.84 -2.23
N ASN A 164 -16.60 8.15 -1.20
CA ASN A 164 -16.31 9.19 -0.22
C ASN A 164 -15.59 8.63 1.02
N ALA A 165 -15.15 7.37 0.97
CA ALA A 165 -14.43 6.77 2.07
C ALA A 165 -13.13 7.49 2.36
N THR A 166 -12.85 7.71 3.65
CA THR A 166 -11.57 8.22 4.13
C THR A 166 -10.93 7.23 5.08
N VAL A 167 -9.61 7.11 5.00
CA VAL A 167 -8.81 6.28 5.89
C VAL A 167 -7.69 7.15 6.46
N GLU A 168 -7.79 7.46 7.75
CA GLU A 168 -6.85 8.32 8.44
C GLU A 168 -5.97 7.50 9.37
N PRO A 169 -4.67 7.36 9.07
CA PRO A 169 -3.75 6.68 9.95
C PRO A 169 -3.33 7.59 11.11
N VAL A 170 -3.37 7.05 12.32
CA VAL A 170 -2.86 7.67 13.54
C VAL A 170 -1.75 6.82 14.10
N GLU A 171 -0.56 7.38 14.21
CA GLU A 171 0.61 6.72 14.80
C GLU A 171 0.77 7.15 16.26
N GLN A 172 0.93 6.17 17.16
CA GLN A 172 1.25 6.38 18.56
C GLN A 172 2.52 5.64 18.91
N VAL A 173 3.60 6.38 19.10
CA VAL A 173 4.88 5.81 19.54
C VAL A 173 4.80 5.50 21.04
N GLY A 174 5.15 4.28 21.38
CA GLY A 174 5.16 3.84 22.78
C GLY A 174 6.25 4.54 23.63
N PRO A 175 6.19 4.41 24.96
CA PRO A 175 7.03 5.18 25.90
C PRO A 175 8.54 4.98 25.70
N ARG A 176 8.95 3.86 25.12
CA ARG A 176 10.36 3.55 24.86
C ARG A 176 10.87 4.08 23.50
N GLY A 177 10.00 4.64 22.66
CA GLY A 177 10.36 5.14 21.34
C GLY A 177 10.79 4.07 20.32
N LEU A 178 10.46 2.78 20.56
CA LEU A 178 10.93 1.66 19.75
C LEU A 178 9.80 0.94 18.99
N ARG A 179 8.59 1.06 19.48
CA ARG A 179 7.40 0.46 18.88
C ARG A 179 6.29 1.48 18.78
N ALA A 180 5.53 1.43 17.71
CA ALA A 180 4.35 2.25 17.55
C ALA A 180 3.11 1.41 17.28
N THR A 181 1.99 1.84 17.80
CA THR A 181 0.66 1.38 17.43
C THR A 181 0.17 2.26 16.28
N VAL A 182 -0.27 1.65 15.19
CA VAL A 182 -0.91 2.35 14.07
C VAL A 182 -2.39 2.06 14.10
N THR A 183 -3.20 3.11 14.24
CA THR A 183 -4.66 3.01 14.20
C THR A 183 -5.16 3.63 12.90
N TYR A 184 -5.84 2.85 12.06
CA TYR A 184 -6.52 3.35 10.87
C TYR A 184 -7.98 3.66 11.22
N LYS A 185 -8.32 4.94 11.20
CA LYS A 185 -9.70 5.41 11.34
C LYS A 185 -10.36 5.40 9.98
N VAL A 186 -11.30 4.49 9.80
CA VAL A 186 -11.98 4.27 8.53
C VAL A 186 -13.39 4.85 8.60
N THR A 187 -13.67 5.83 7.77
CA THR A 187 -15.01 6.40 7.60
C THR A 187 -15.52 6.06 6.21
N PRO A 188 -16.37 5.03 6.03
CA PRO A 188 -16.80 4.59 4.71
C PRO A 188 -17.65 5.62 3.97
N GLY A 189 -18.51 6.34 4.67
CA GLY A 189 -19.55 7.17 4.07
C GLY A 189 -20.70 6.34 3.51
N GLU A 190 -21.48 6.93 2.61
CA GLU A 190 -22.57 6.24 1.93
C GLU A 190 -22.07 5.53 0.68
N GLN A 191 -22.57 4.31 0.47
CA GLN A 191 -22.29 3.53 -0.75
C GLN A 191 -23.06 4.13 -1.94
N ALA A 192 -22.38 4.33 -3.07
CA ALA A 192 -22.99 4.81 -4.30
C ALA A 192 -24.00 3.78 -4.85
N LYS A 193 -25.08 4.27 -5.43
CA LYS A 193 -26.12 3.44 -6.06
C LYS A 193 -26.03 3.55 -7.58
N VAL A 194 -26.42 2.48 -8.27
CA VAL A 194 -26.53 2.50 -9.72
C VAL A 194 -27.70 3.40 -10.15
N GLU A 195 -27.44 4.36 -11.00
CA GLU A 195 -28.47 5.18 -11.66
C GLU A 195 -28.99 4.47 -12.92
N ALA A 196 -28.08 3.96 -13.74
CA ALA A 196 -28.39 3.23 -14.95
C ALA A 196 -27.25 2.29 -15.36
N PHE A 197 -27.61 1.14 -15.96
CA PHE A 197 -26.67 0.26 -16.64
C PHE A 197 -27.07 0.15 -18.12
N ASN A 198 -26.33 0.82 -18.98
CA ASN A 198 -26.60 0.88 -20.43
C ASN A 198 -25.71 -0.14 -21.15
N ILE A 199 -26.34 -1.06 -21.87
CA ILE A 199 -25.67 -2.06 -22.70
C ILE A 199 -25.88 -1.67 -24.17
N GLN A 200 -24.77 -1.41 -24.89
CA GLN A 200 -24.75 -1.01 -26.29
C GLN A 200 -23.82 -1.95 -27.06
N ILE A 201 -24.37 -3.13 -27.43
CA ILE A 201 -23.64 -4.16 -28.17
C ILE A 201 -24.24 -4.23 -29.57
N ALA A 202 -23.43 -3.94 -30.58
CA ALA A 202 -23.87 -3.97 -31.95
C ALA A 202 -24.38 -5.37 -32.36
N GLY A 203 -25.60 -5.46 -32.86
CA GLY A 203 -26.23 -6.71 -33.24
C GLY A 203 -26.90 -7.51 -32.11
N PHE A 204 -27.06 -6.92 -30.92
CA PHE A 204 -27.66 -7.57 -29.76
C PHE A 204 -28.76 -6.72 -29.13
N ASP A 205 -29.95 -7.34 -28.91
CA ASP A 205 -30.96 -6.76 -28.04
C ASP A 205 -30.71 -7.15 -26.59
N ALA A 206 -30.33 -6.17 -25.76
CA ALA A 206 -29.99 -6.38 -24.37
C ALA A 206 -31.21 -6.52 -23.44
N ALA A 207 -32.43 -6.24 -23.91
CA ALA A 207 -33.63 -6.23 -23.06
C ALA A 207 -33.84 -7.54 -22.27
N PRO A 208 -33.67 -8.75 -22.86
CA PRO A 208 -33.84 -10.00 -22.13
C PRO A 208 -32.80 -10.20 -21.00
N VAL A 209 -31.59 -9.70 -21.19
CA VAL A 209 -30.49 -9.87 -20.21
C VAL A 209 -30.59 -8.85 -19.11
N HIS A 210 -31.08 -7.65 -19.40
CA HIS A 210 -31.13 -6.53 -18.46
C HIS A 210 -31.80 -6.90 -17.13
N ASN A 211 -32.89 -7.66 -17.17
CA ASN A 211 -33.62 -8.09 -15.97
C ASN A 211 -32.84 -9.12 -15.11
N SER A 212 -31.84 -9.77 -15.66
CA SER A 212 -31.01 -10.76 -14.96
C SER A 212 -29.76 -10.16 -14.30
N LEU A 213 -29.45 -8.89 -14.55
CA LEU A 213 -28.33 -8.20 -13.98
C LEU A 213 -28.55 -7.93 -12.48
N ALA A 214 -27.50 -8.01 -11.69
CA ALA A 214 -27.53 -7.65 -10.28
C ALA A 214 -27.56 -6.13 -10.07
N LEU A 215 -26.86 -5.39 -10.95
CA LEU A 215 -26.74 -3.93 -10.86
C LEU A 215 -27.91 -3.23 -11.55
N GLN A 216 -29.07 -3.27 -10.90
CA GLN A 216 -30.27 -2.51 -11.30
C GLN A 216 -30.25 -1.10 -10.73
N ALA A 217 -31.08 -0.20 -11.30
CA ALA A 217 -31.23 1.15 -10.76
C ALA A 217 -31.62 1.13 -9.27
N GLY A 218 -30.93 1.93 -8.45
CA GLY A 218 -31.12 2.00 -7.01
C GLY A 218 -30.34 0.97 -6.18
N VAL A 219 -29.75 -0.06 -6.80
CA VAL A 219 -28.93 -1.07 -6.11
C VAL A 219 -27.55 -0.51 -5.77
N PRO A 220 -26.98 -0.83 -4.60
CA PRO A 220 -25.61 -0.47 -4.27
C PRO A 220 -24.59 -0.99 -5.28
N PHE A 221 -23.67 -0.13 -5.70
CA PHE A 221 -22.64 -0.49 -6.67
C PHE A 221 -21.47 -1.20 -6.00
N THR A 222 -20.97 -2.26 -6.63
CA THR A 222 -19.65 -2.85 -6.37
C THR A 222 -18.98 -3.24 -7.67
N ARG A 223 -17.65 -3.17 -7.73
CA ARG A 223 -16.88 -3.58 -8.91
C ARG A 223 -17.01 -5.10 -9.18
N ASP A 224 -17.11 -5.89 -8.12
CA ASP A 224 -17.29 -7.34 -8.22
C ASP A 224 -18.64 -7.68 -8.90
N ALA A 225 -19.74 -7.02 -8.46
CA ALA A 225 -21.05 -7.21 -9.10
C ALA A 225 -21.03 -6.76 -10.57
N LEU A 226 -20.28 -5.71 -10.91
CA LEU A 226 -20.10 -5.29 -12.28
C LEU A 226 -19.37 -6.37 -13.11
N GLY A 227 -18.31 -6.96 -12.58
CA GLY A 227 -17.58 -8.06 -13.24
C GLY A 227 -18.50 -9.26 -13.52
N GLU A 228 -19.31 -9.65 -12.53
CA GLU A 228 -20.29 -10.72 -12.68
C GLU A 228 -21.38 -10.39 -13.69
N ASP A 229 -21.85 -9.15 -13.74
CA ASP A 229 -22.86 -8.74 -14.71
C ASP A 229 -22.30 -8.71 -16.14
N VAL A 230 -21.06 -8.24 -16.33
CA VAL A 230 -20.38 -8.32 -17.65
C VAL A 230 -20.24 -9.77 -18.09
N LYS A 231 -19.90 -10.68 -17.16
CA LYS A 231 -19.88 -12.12 -17.45
C LYS A 231 -21.25 -12.65 -17.85
N ARG A 232 -22.33 -12.28 -17.16
CA ARG A 232 -23.71 -12.68 -17.52
C ARG A 232 -24.06 -12.22 -18.92
N VAL A 233 -23.71 -11.01 -19.32
CA VAL A 233 -23.92 -10.50 -20.68
C VAL A 233 -23.13 -11.34 -21.69
N ARG A 234 -21.88 -11.66 -21.42
CA ARG A 234 -21.03 -12.53 -22.26
C ARG A 234 -21.65 -13.92 -22.42
N ASP A 235 -22.06 -14.54 -21.32
CA ASP A 235 -22.64 -15.86 -21.31
C ASP A 235 -23.99 -15.90 -22.09
N ALA A 236 -24.79 -14.84 -22.01
CA ALA A 236 -26.02 -14.71 -22.78
C ALA A 236 -25.74 -14.64 -24.28
N LEU A 237 -24.71 -13.91 -24.71
CA LEU A 237 -24.29 -13.85 -26.11
C LEU A 237 -23.84 -15.22 -26.61
N ILE A 238 -23.04 -15.94 -25.83
CA ILE A 238 -22.58 -17.30 -26.16
C ILE A 238 -23.75 -18.26 -26.26
N ASN A 239 -24.70 -18.20 -25.33
CA ASN A 239 -25.91 -19.03 -25.36
C ASN A 239 -26.80 -18.79 -26.59
N LEU A 240 -26.75 -17.57 -27.13
CA LEU A 240 -27.44 -17.23 -28.40
C LEU A 240 -26.66 -17.66 -29.65
N GLY A 241 -25.48 -18.26 -29.46
CA GLY A 241 -24.63 -18.76 -30.55
C GLY A 241 -23.66 -17.70 -31.10
N PHE A 242 -23.52 -16.55 -30.45
CA PHE A 242 -22.51 -15.57 -30.78
C PHE A 242 -21.22 -15.91 -30.04
N LEU A 243 -20.33 -16.64 -30.71
CA LEU A 243 -19.06 -17.03 -30.12
C LEU A 243 -18.01 -15.93 -30.29
N SER A 244 -17.08 -15.84 -29.34
CA SER A 244 -16.02 -14.80 -29.27
C SER A 244 -16.60 -13.36 -29.32
N PRO A 245 -17.59 -13.02 -28.47
CA PRO A 245 -18.06 -11.64 -28.37
C PRO A 245 -16.96 -10.71 -27.88
N VAL A 246 -16.81 -9.56 -28.53
CA VAL A 246 -15.90 -8.53 -28.14
C VAL A 246 -16.64 -7.53 -27.26
N LEU A 247 -16.34 -7.54 -25.97
CA LEU A 247 -16.87 -6.57 -25.01
C LEU A 247 -15.75 -5.65 -24.56
N ASP A 248 -15.99 -4.35 -24.64
CA ASP A 248 -15.09 -3.33 -24.10
C ASP A 248 -15.12 -3.36 -22.58
N ASP A 249 -14.09 -2.77 -21.95
CA ASP A 249 -14.14 -2.55 -20.51
C ASP A 249 -15.30 -1.63 -20.15
N PRO A 250 -16.12 -2.00 -19.14
CA PRO A 250 -17.28 -1.20 -18.77
C PRO A 250 -16.85 0.17 -18.22
N ARG A 251 -17.43 1.21 -18.78
CA ARG A 251 -17.19 2.58 -18.31
C ARG A 251 -18.14 2.91 -17.17
N VAL A 252 -17.56 3.32 -16.03
CA VAL A 252 -18.31 3.74 -14.85
C VAL A 252 -18.12 5.24 -14.67
N GLU A 253 -19.21 5.99 -14.78
CA GLU A 253 -19.26 7.44 -14.58
C GLU A 253 -19.97 7.74 -13.27
N ARG A 254 -19.28 8.44 -12.37
CA ARG A 254 -19.82 8.84 -11.07
C ARG A 254 -20.44 10.22 -11.12
N ASP A 255 -21.64 10.35 -10.57
CA ASP A 255 -22.24 11.62 -10.17
C ASP A 255 -21.94 11.82 -8.67
N ALA A 256 -21.04 12.77 -8.35
CA ALA A 256 -20.60 12.98 -6.97
C ALA A 256 -21.68 13.68 -6.10
N GLU A 257 -22.55 14.50 -6.70
CA GLU A 257 -23.60 15.21 -5.99
C GLU A 257 -24.73 14.28 -5.54
N LYS A 258 -25.10 13.35 -6.44
CA LYS A 258 -26.15 12.36 -6.16
C LYS A 258 -25.63 11.09 -5.50
N ASN A 259 -24.30 10.93 -5.43
CA ASN A 259 -23.62 9.69 -5.06
C ASN A 259 -24.15 8.47 -5.82
N THR A 260 -24.27 8.60 -7.16
CA THR A 260 -24.72 7.54 -8.06
C THR A 260 -23.65 7.24 -9.11
N VAL A 261 -23.81 6.08 -9.76
CA VAL A 261 -22.97 5.67 -10.90
C VAL A 261 -23.83 5.31 -12.12
N ARG A 262 -23.37 5.70 -13.29
CA ARG A 262 -23.87 5.24 -14.60
C ARG A 262 -22.86 4.31 -15.19
N ILE A 263 -23.33 3.16 -15.64
CA ILE A 263 -22.50 2.11 -16.24
C ILE A 263 -22.82 2.04 -17.72
N ALA A 264 -21.80 2.00 -18.56
CA ALA A 264 -21.94 1.79 -20.00
C ALA A 264 -21.04 0.62 -20.44
N LEU A 265 -21.65 -0.44 -20.94
CA LEU A 265 -20.98 -1.58 -21.55
C LEU A 265 -21.20 -1.52 -23.07
N LYS A 266 -20.11 -1.50 -23.83
CA LYS A 266 -20.12 -1.49 -25.29
C LYS A 266 -19.47 -2.75 -25.84
N GLY A 267 -19.72 -3.04 -27.12
CA GLY A 267 -19.09 -4.16 -27.77
C GLY A 267 -19.78 -4.57 -29.09
N ALA A 268 -19.44 -5.75 -29.55
CA ALA A 268 -20.01 -6.39 -30.73
C ALA A 268 -20.24 -7.88 -30.46
N VAL A 269 -21.27 -8.45 -31.06
CA VAL A 269 -21.68 -9.83 -30.83
C VAL A 269 -20.70 -10.90 -31.31
N GLY A 270 -19.78 -10.57 -32.20
CA GLY A 270 -18.94 -11.58 -32.85
C GLY A 270 -19.72 -12.45 -33.88
N PRO A 271 -19.09 -13.48 -34.44
CA PRO A 271 -19.73 -14.35 -35.44
C PRO A 271 -20.78 -15.27 -34.78
N LYS A 272 -21.89 -15.48 -35.50
CA LYS A 272 -22.86 -16.50 -35.10
C LYS A 272 -22.39 -17.86 -35.61
N VAL A 273 -22.18 -18.82 -34.73
CA VAL A 273 -21.67 -20.15 -35.04
C VAL A 273 -22.73 -21.18 -34.72
N THR A 274 -23.03 -22.01 -35.70
CA THR A 274 -23.89 -23.20 -35.53
C THR A 274 -23.02 -24.45 -35.52
N VAL A 275 -23.03 -25.17 -34.42
CA VAL A 275 -22.33 -26.46 -34.30
C VAL A 275 -23.33 -27.56 -34.65
N THR A 276 -23.02 -28.35 -35.68
CA THR A 276 -23.83 -29.51 -36.08
C THR A 276 -23.05 -30.79 -35.75
N VAL A 277 -23.59 -31.61 -34.86
CA VAL A 277 -23.06 -32.94 -34.57
C VAL A 277 -23.68 -33.92 -35.53
N LYS A 278 -22.88 -34.63 -36.32
CA LYS A 278 -23.35 -35.64 -37.29
C LYS A 278 -23.30 -37.03 -36.66
N ASN A 279 -24.29 -37.86 -36.97
CA ASN A 279 -24.42 -39.27 -36.55
C ASN A 279 -24.63 -39.48 -35.03
N TYR A 280 -24.87 -38.44 -34.27
CA TYR A 280 -25.17 -38.54 -32.84
C TYR A 280 -26.20 -37.47 -32.47
N ASP A 281 -27.28 -37.89 -31.77
CA ASP A 281 -28.29 -36.96 -31.28
C ASP A 281 -27.87 -36.45 -29.90
N MET A 282 -27.49 -35.18 -29.82
CA MET A 282 -27.00 -34.56 -28.62
C MET A 282 -27.86 -33.38 -28.21
N SER A 283 -28.37 -33.41 -26.99
CA SER A 283 -29.16 -32.28 -26.48
C SER A 283 -28.31 -30.99 -26.40
N ASP A 284 -28.98 -29.83 -26.49
CA ASP A 284 -28.31 -28.54 -26.37
C ASP A 284 -27.52 -28.39 -25.05
N LYS A 285 -28.00 -29.02 -23.97
CA LYS A 285 -27.29 -29.07 -22.70
C LYS A 285 -26.01 -29.87 -22.83
N SER A 286 -26.07 -31.07 -23.38
CA SER A 286 -24.88 -31.91 -23.60
C SER A 286 -23.86 -31.24 -24.52
N GLN A 287 -24.35 -30.54 -25.59
CA GLN A 287 -23.44 -29.77 -26.45
C GLN A 287 -22.73 -28.64 -25.70
N ARG A 288 -23.40 -27.96 -24.77
CA ARG A 288 -22.73 -26.91 -23.95
C ARG A 288 -21.72 -27.49 -22.97
N ASP A 289 -22.03 -28.64 -22.38
CA ASP A 289 -21.20 -29.24 -21.34
C ASP A 289 -19.95 -29.95 -21.92
N LEU A 290 -20.07 -30.57 -23.08
CA LEU A 290 -19.05 -31.42 -23.70
C LEU A 290 -18.24 -30.74 -24.80
N LEU A 291 -18.79 -29.74 -25.49
CA LEU A 291 -18.07 -29.10 -26.59
C LEU A 291 -17.33 -27.83 -26.11
N PRO A 292 -16.02 -27.81 -26.11
CA PRO A 292 -15.22 -26.67 -25.67
C PRO A 292 -15.61 -25.37 -26.38
N VAL A 293 -15.89 -25.43 -27.66
CA VAL A 293 -16.38 -24.30 -28.49
C VAL A 293 -17.59 -23.62 -27.87
N LYS A 294 -18.57 -24.40 -27.34
CA LYS A 294 -19.77 -23.85 -26.71
C LYS A 294 -19.56 -23.54 -25.23
N ARG A 295 -18.73 -24.30 -24.53
CA ARG A 295 -18.39 -24.10 -23.11
C ARG A 295 -17.56 -22.83 -22.87
N GLU A 296 -16.55 -22.61 -23.71
CA GLU A 296 -15.60 -21.51 -23.59
C GLU A 296 -15.96 -20.29 -24.44
N GLY A 297 -16.90 -20.46 -25.37
CA GLY A 297 -17.29 -19.38 -26.28
C GLY A 297 -16.18 -18.96 -27.24
N ASN A 298 -15.22 -19.84 -27.50
CA ASN A 298 -14.08 -19.60 -28.37
C ASN A 298 -14.17 -20.43 -29.62
N VAL A 299 -13.85 -19.88 -30.80
CA VAL A 299 -13.85 -20.52 -32.11
C VAL A 299 -12.45 -20.78 -32.68
N ASP A 300 -11.49 -20.91 -31.82
CA ASP A 300 -10.16 -21.25 -32.33
C ASP A 300 -10.07 -22.75 -32.74
N PHE A 301 -9.04 -23.05 -33.54
CA PHE A 301 -8.92 -24.39 -34.11
C PHE A 301 -8.63 -25.46 -33.03
N SER A 302 -7.96 -25.09 -31.93
CA SER A 302 -7.68 -26.00 -30.83
C SER A 302 -8.94 -26.45 -30.11
N ALA A 303 -9.88 -25.54 -29.84
CA ALA A 303 -11.17 -25.83 -29.20
C ALA A 303 -12.04 -26.76 -30.10
N ILE A 304 -11.92 -26.65 -31.44
CA ILE A 304 -12.63 -27.54 -32.40
C ILE A 304 -12.03 -28.93 -32.36
N VAL A 305 -10.68 -29.03 -32.34
CA VAL A 305 -9.99 -30.34 -32.32
C VAL A 305 -10.21 -31.07 -30.99
N GLU A 306 -10.18 -30.37 -29.88
CA GLU A 306 -10.45 -30.93 -28.55
C GLU A 306 -11.88 -31.50 -28.46
N GLY A 307 -12.88 -30.74 -28.92
CA GLY A 307 -14.27 -31.21 -28.96
C GLY A 307 -14.53 -32.38 -29.90
N ALA A 308 -13.61 -32.69 -30.80
CA ALA A 308 -13.70 -33.86 -31.68
C ALA A 308 -13.10 -35.15 -31.06
N GLN A 309 -12.39 -35.01 -29.92
CA GLN A 309 -11.73 -36.11 -29.20
C GLN A 309 -12.53 -36.59 -27.97
N GLU A 310 -13.48 -35.78 -27.49
CA GLU A 310 -14.44 -36.14 -26.44
C GLU A 310 -15.71 -36.82 -27.03
#